data_5d7977f8c05a1a4ea225733baca901d5
#
_entry.id   5d7977f8c05a1a4ea225733baca901d5
#
_cell.length_a   1.000
_cell.length_b   1.000
_cell.length_c   1.000
_cell.angle_alpha   90.00
_cell.angle_beta   90.00
_cell.angle_gamma   90.00
#
_symmetry.space_group_name_H-M   'P 1'
#
loop_
_entity.id
_entity.type
_entity.pdbx_description
1 polymer ?
#
loop_
_entity_poly.entity_id
_entity_poly.type
_entity_poly.pdbx_seq_one_letter_code
_entity_poly.pdbx_strand_id
1 'polypeptide(L)'
;MRRFLVPSIIGILLFMLPFPLQGTWTIMVKVIADLIGSALGGVLVWLCVAVLTVSSIGSITCLIVPKAFERHMLLEEAFKTTPVWVFIRTVGAVFVWLTVLGVGAQDESAGVLYMITCADDGAFVLDELLTVLVVIFAIAGLLLPLLLDFGLLEFIGALLTRFMRPLFKIPGRGAVDCVTSWVGDGTLGVMLTCNQYEGGYYSAREASIISTTFSAVSITFSIVVLAQVDLMQYFGVYYLLICLVGVVCAIIVPRIPPLSLKKDTYLVEGKAMPETIPAEYATTLDYAVDLALGRAAEFQGIRQFLLNGLKNAVGMWFGVLPCVMAIGTLALLLANNTPIFEILGTPFMPLLQLLQVPEAAAASQTMIVGFTDMFTPSVIAAGSIASPMTRFIVAVVSVTQLLYLSEVGGLILGSKIPVNILELFLIFLERTVISLLIVCPLAHLIF
;
A
#
# COMPACT_ATOMS: atom_id res chain seq x y z
N MET A 1 -30.14 -10.55 -9.87
CA MET A 1 -29.97 -9.09 -9.95
C MET A 1 -29.84 -8.42 -8.57
N ARG A 2 -30.81 -8.51 -7.62
CA ARG A 2 -30.69 -7.85 -6.28
C ARG A 2 -29.46 -8.29 -5.49
N ARG A 3 -29.09 -9.58 -5.52
CA ARG A 3 -27.89 -10.12 -4.82
C ARG A 3 -26.58 -9.63 -5.40
N PHE A 4 -26.57 -9.14 -6.62
CA PHE A 4 -25.41 -8.49 -7.24
C PHE A 4 -25.42 -6.99 -6.93
N LEU A 5 -26.50 -6.26 -7.34
CA LEU A 5 -26.50 -4.80 -7.30
C LEU A 5 -26.40 -4.20 -5.90
N VAL A 6 -27.17 -4.74 -4.93
CA VAL A 6 -27.20 -4.12 -3.59
C VAL A 6 -25.86 -4.19 -2.87
N PRO A 7 -25.19 -5.36 -2.72
CA PRO A 7 -23.88 -5.41 -2.08
C PRO A 7 -22.81 -4.66 -2.86
N SER A 8 -22.84 -4.73 -4.20
CA SER A 8 -21.88 -4.01 -5.05
C SER A 8 -21.99 -2.50 -4.91
N ILE A 9 -23.22 -1.95 -4.90
CA ILE A 9 -23.43 -0.51 -4.65
C ILE A 9 -22.95 -0.12 -3.26
N ILE A 10 -23.25 -0.92 -2.23
CA ILE A 10 -22.78 -0.66 -0.87
C ILE A 10 -21.23 -0.71 -0.84
N GLY A 11 -20.61 -1.69 -1.51
CA GLY A 11 -19.15 -1.77 -1.62
C GLY A 11 -18.54 -0.54 -2.29
N ILE A 12 -19.11 -0.09 -3.42
CA ILE A 12 -18.66 1.13 -4.10
C ILE A 12 -18.80 2.36 -3.20
N LEU A 13 -19.94 2.53 -2.52
CA LEU A 13 -20.17 3.65 -1.61
C LEU A 13 -19.18 3.67 -0.44
N LEU A 14 -18.81 2.49 0.10
CA LEU A 14 -17.91 2.38 1.23
C LEU A 14 -16.44 2.61 0.84
N PHE A 15 -16.00 2.03 -0.28
CA PHE A 15 -14.58 1.95 -0.64
C PHE A 15 -14.15 2.90 -1.74
N MET A 16 -15.07 3.32 -2.64
CA MET A 16 -14.71 3.99 -3.89
C MET A 16 -15.35 5.37 -4.05
N LEU A 17 -16.40 5.70 -3.30
CA LEU A 17 -17.05 7.00 -3.42
C LEU A 17 -16.44 8.00 -2.44
N PRO A 18 -15.65 8.99 -2.92
CA PRO A 18 -15.14 10.04 -2.05
C PRO A 18 -16.25 11.06 -1.76
N PHE A 19 -16.25 11.60 -0.54
CA PHE A 19 -17.12 12.70 -0.15
C PHE A 19 -16.37 13.69 0.74
N PRO A 20 -16.76 14.96 0.73
CA PRO A 20 -16.13 15.97 1.57
C PRO A 20 -16.62 15.85 3.02
N LEU A 21 -15.68 15.72 3.96
CA LEU A 21 -15.92 15.72 5.38
C LEU A 21 -14.96 16.72 6.04
N GLN A 22 -15.50 17.73 6.75
CA GLN A 22 -14.70 18.75 7.44
C GLN A 22 -13.63 19.43 6.56
N GLY A 23 -13.89 19.61 5.27
CA GLY A 23 -12.97 20.26 4.32
C GLY A 23 -11.94 19.31 3.68
N THR A 24 -11.93 18.03 4.02
CA THR A 24 -11.07 17.01 3.41
C THR A 24 -11.89 15.96 2.66
N TRP A 25 -11.34 15.43 1.57
CA TRP A 25 -11.95 14.33 0.83
C TRP A 25 -11.57 13.00 1.47
N THR A 26 -12.55 12.15 1.75
CA THR A 26 -12.35 10.85 2.40
C THR A 26 -13.36 9.82 1.89
N ILE A 27 -13.18 8.55 2.27
CA ILE A 27 -14.11 7.46 1.96
C ILE A 27 -14.76 6.94 3.25
N MET A 28 -15.94 6.32 3.12
CA MET A 28 -16.72 5.88 4.28
C MET A 28 -15.98 4.86 5.15
N VAL A 29 -15.25 3.91 4.56
CA VAL A 29 -14.45 2.93 5.31
C VAL A 29 -13.43 3.62 6.23
N LYS A 30 -12.75 4.67 5.73
CA LYS A 30 -11.79 5.42 6.53
C LYS A 30 -12.48 6.19 7.66
N VAL A 31 -13.61 6.83 7.39
CA VAL A 31 -14.40 7.52 8.44
C VAL A 31 -14.82 6.57 9.55
N ILE A 32 -15.28 5.36 9.19
CA ILE A 32 -15.63 4.35 10.19
C ILE A 32 -14.40 3.93 10.99
N ALA A 33 -13.26 3.75 10.31
CA ALA A 33 -12.00 3.41 10.96
C ALA A 33 -11.54 4.51 11.94
N ASP A 34 -11.57 5.77 11.50
CA ASP A 34 -11.17 6.92 12.32
C ASP A 34 -12.10 7.10 13.54
N LEU A 35 -13.43 6.90 13.38
CA LEU A 35 -14.38 6.92 14.48
C LEU A 35 -14.11 5.81 15.51
N ILE A 36 -13.88 4.59 15.07
CA ILE A 36 -13.56 3.46 15.95
C ILE A 36 -12.18 3.68 16.58
N GLY A 37 -11.20 4.15 15.80
CA GLY A 37 -9.87 4.48 16.29
C GLY A 37 -9.91 5.51 17.42
N SER A 38 -10.63 6.61 17.21
CA SER A 38 -10.80 7.65 18.23
C SER A 38 -11.53 7.17 19.50
N ALA A 39 -12.51 6.27 19.33
CA ALA A 39 -13.24 5.69 20.46
C ALA A 39 -12.38 4.71 21.29
N LEU A 40 -11.48 3.98 20.64
CA LEU A 40 -10.59 3.01 21.32
C LEU A 40 -9.37 3.70 21.94
N GLY A 41 -8.91 4.81 21.39
CA GLY A 41 -7.78 5.59 21.94
C GLY A 41 -6.57 4.73 22.28
N GLY A 42 -6.02 4.89 23.48
CA GLY A 42 -4.83 4.14 23.94
C GLY A 42 -4.97 2.62 23.98
N VAL A 43 -6.18 2.07 23.86
CA VAL A 43 -6.40 0.60 23.77
C VAL A 43 -5.80 0.06 22.47
N LEU A 44 -5.72 0.87 21.41
CA LEU A 44 -5.17 0.45 20.11
C LEU A 44 -3.70 0.02 20.21
N VAL A 45 -2.90 0.73 20.98
CA VAL A 45 -1.49 0.38 21.22
C VAL A 45 -1.39 -1.03 21.80
N TRP A 46 -2.20 -1.34 22.84
CA TRP A 46 -2.22 -2.68 23.42
C TRP A 46 -2.80 -3.74 22.51
N LEU A 47 -3.73 -3.37 21.62
CA LEU A 47 -4.23 -4.27 20.58
C LEU A 47 -3.10 -4.60 19.59
N CYS A 48 -2.31 -3.62 19.17
CA CYS A 48 -1.12 -3.85 18.32
C CYS A 48 -0.12 -4.78 19.00
N VAL A 49 0.21 -4.53 20.28
CA VAL A 49 1.09 -5.40 21.07
C VAL A 49 0.56 -6.82 21.09
N ALA A 50 -0.73 -7.01 21.38
CA ALA A 50 -1.36 -8.34 21.42
C ALA A 50 -1.29 -9.04 20.06
N VAL A 51 -1.64 -8.34 18.98
CA VAL A 51 -1.63 -8.88 17.61
C VAL A 51 -0.21 -9.30 17.19
N LEU A 52 0.79 -8.44 17.40
CA LEU A 52 2.17 -8.74 17.04
C LEU A 52 2.75 -9.89 17.85
N THR A 53 2.44 -9.93 19.16
CA THR A 53 2.86 -11.01 20.05
C THR A 53 2.25 -12.35 19.65
N VAL A 54 0.93 -12.39 19.41
CA VAL A 54 0.21 -13.58 18.95
C VAL A 54 0.74 -14.04 17.59
N SER A 55 1.02 -13.11 16.68
CA SER A 55 1.60 -13.43 15.38
C SER A 55 2.96 -14.10 15.51
N SER A 56 3.85 -13.56 16.34
CA SER A 56 5.19 -14.12 16.57
C SER A 56 5.10 -15.51 17.18
N ILE A 57 4.38 -15.66 18.31
CA ILE A 57 4.22 -16.94 19.02
C ILE A 57 3.53 -17.98 18.12
N GLY A 58 2.46 -17.59 17.42
CA GLY A 58 1.73 -18.46 16.49
C GLY A 58 2.59 -18.94 15.34
N SER A 59 3.38 -18.05 14.73
CA SER A 59 4.28 -18.42 13.64
C SER A 59 5.44 -19.33 14.10
N ILE A 60 6.04 -19.07 15.26
CA ILE A 60 7.07 -19.94 15.86
C ILE A 60 6.45 -21.32 16.17
N THR A 61 5.28 -21.35 16.78
CA THR A 61 4.59 -22.62 17.14
C THR A 61 4.22 -23.40 15.88
N CYS A 62 3.73 -22.73 14.84
CA CYS A 62 3.41 -23.36 13.55
C CYS A 62 4.68 -23.93 12.87
N LEU A 63 5.83 -23.28 13.00
CA LEU A 63 7.11 -23.77 12.47
C LEU A 63 7.58 -25.03 13.22
N ILE A 64 7.41 -25.08 14.56
CA ILE A 64 7.87 -26.21 15.40
C ILE A 64 6.88 -27.39 15.35
N VAL A 65 5.58 -27.11 15.39
CA VAL A 65 4.52 -28.11 15.46
C VAL A 65 3.44 -27.87 14.39
N PRO A 66 3.77 -28.06 13.10
CA PRO A 66 2.84 -27.72 12.00
C PRO A 66 1.53 -28.51 12.04
N LYS A 67 1.58 -29.78 12.50
CA LYS A 67 0.39 -30.65 12.61
C LYS A 67 -0.71 -30.13 13.53
N ALA A 68 -0.38 -29.25 14.49
CA ALA A 68 -1.39 -28.65 15.39
C ALA A 68 -2.31 -27.66 14.66
N PHE A 69 -1.80 -27.03 13.58
CA PHE A 69 -2.49 -26.00 12.81
C PHE A 69 -3.27 -26.56 11.61
N GLU A 70 -2.88 -27.74 11.07
CA GLU A 70 -3.52 -28.36 9.90
C GLU A 70 -5.05 -28.63 10.12
N ARG A 71 -5.52 -28.70 11.35
CA ARG A 71 -6.93 -28.89 11.68
C ARG A 71 -7.78 -27.63 11.60
N HIS A 72 -7.13 -26.44 11.58
CA HIS A 72 -7.80 -25.14 11.64
C HIS A 72 -7.30 -24.26 10.49
N MET A 73 -7.97 -24.32 9.36
CA MET A 73 -7.61 -23.59 8.12
C MET A 73 -7.28 -22.11 8.34
N LEU A 74 -8.04 -21.39 9.19
CA LEU A 74 -7.79 -19.98 9.50
C LEU A 74 -6.45 -19.78 10.22
N LEU A 75 -6.10 -20.65 11.16
CA LEU A 75 -4.87 -20.55 11.93
C LEU A 75 -3.65 -20.97 11.09
N GLU A 76 -3.81 -22.00 10.27
CA GLU A 76 -2.75 -22.42 9.35
C GLU A 76 -2.41 -21.29 8.39
N GLU A 77 -3.41 -20.67 7.78
CA GLU A 77 -3.22 -19.61 6.81
C GLU A 77 -2.62 -18.33 7.45
N ALA A 78 -2.99 -17.99 8.67
CA ALA A 78 -2.49 -16.84 9.41
C ALA A 78 -1.03 -16.98 9.86
N PHE A 79 -0.63 -18.20 10.27
CA PHE A 79 0.67 -18.41 10.94
C PHE A 79 1.70 -19.21 10.12
N LYS A 80 1.26 -19.96 9.11
CA LYS A 80 2.17 -20.74 8.25
C LYS A 80 2.95 -19.80 7.32
N THR A 81 4.26 -19.73 7.55
CA THR A 81 5.17 -18.88 6.78
C THR A 81 6.58 -19.45 6.76
N THR A 82 7.49 -18.83 6.01
CA THR A 82 8.88 -19.28 5.95
C THR A 82 9.66 -18.84 7.20
N PRO A 83 10.79 -19.51 7.54
CA PRO A 83 11.60 -19.14 8.70
C PRO A 83 12.07 -17.69 8.70
N VAL A 84 12.34 -17.10 7.53
CA VAL A 84 12.71 -15.68 7.38
C VAL A 84 11.59 -14.77 7.86
N TRP A 85 10.35 -15.04 7.45
CA TRP A 85 9.21 -14.25 7.89
C TRP A 85 8.87 -14.47 9.36
N VAL A 86 9.09 -15.69 9.91
CA VAL A 86 8.98 -15.92 11.37
C VAL A 86 9.96 -15.03 12.12
N PHE A 87 11.21 -14.93 11.65
CA PHE A 87 12.21 -14.04 12.23
C PHE A 87 11.76 -12.56 12.16
N ILE A 88 11.32 -12.07 11.00
CA ILE A 88 10.85 -10.69 10.82
C ILE A 88 9.65 -10.39 11.74
N ARG A 89 8.65 -11.28 11.83
CA ARG A 89 7.51 -11.15 12.74
C ARG A 89 7.93 -11.09 14.20
N THR A 90 8.96 -11.88 14.57
CA THR A 90 9.49 -11.87 15.92
C THR A 90 10.23 -10.57 16.22
N VAL A 91 11.01 -10.04 15.30
CA VAL A 91 11.64 -8.72 15.43
C VAL A 91 10.60 -7.63 15.60
N GLY A 92 9.53 -7.62 14.80
CA GLY A 92 8.43 -6.67 14.97
C GLY A 92 7.75 -6.76 16.34
N ALA A 93 7.54 -7.97 16.85
CA ALA A 93 7.00 -8.17 18.20
C ALA A 93 7.96 -7.67 19.29
N VAL A 94 9.27 -7.85 19.13
CA VAL A 94 10.28 -7.31 20.06
C VAL A 94 10.27 -5.78 20.00
N PHE A 95 10.25 -5.20 18.81
CA PHE A 95 10.26 -3.73 18.64
C PHE A 95 9.02 -3.09 19.28
N VAL A 96 7.84 -3.64 19.07
CA VAL A 96 6.62 -3.07 19.70
C VAL A 96 6.68 -3.13 21.22
N TRP A 97 7.23 -4.20 21.81
CA TRP A 97 7.39 -4.28 23.27
C TRP A 97 8.43 -3.27 23.78
N LEU A 98 9.58 -3.14 23.12
CA LEU A 98 10.60 -2.16 23.49
C LEU A 98 10.04 -0.72 23.45
N THR A 99 9.29 -0.41 22.39
CA THR A 99 8.67 0.91 22.18
C THR A 99 7.63 1.23 23.25
N VAL A 100 6.69 0.30 23.51
CA VAL A 100 5.62 0.51 24.51
C VAL A 100 6.17 0.60 25.94
N LEU A 101 7.20 -0.19 26.25
CA LEU A 101 7.88 -0.11 27.57
C LEU A 101 8.81 1.08 27.70
N GLY A 102 9.07 1.83 26.61
CA GLY A 102 9.94 3.00 26.60
C GLY A 102 11.40 2.68 26.95
N VAL A 103 11.88 1.48 26.60
CA VAL A 103 13.22 1.01 26.99
C VAL A 103 14.29 1.84 26.29
N GLY A 104 14.93 2.74 27.02
CA GLY A 104 15.97 3.64 26.50
C GLY A 104 15.44 4.87 25.74
N ALA A 105 14.12 5.08 25.65
CA ALA A 105 13.52 6.16 24.87
C ALA A 105 13.90 7.60 25.29
N GLN A 106 14.37 7.79 26.52
CA GLN A 106 14.78 9.08 27.05
C GLN A 106 16.31 9.20 27.25
N ASP A 107 17.07 8.17 26.87
CA ASP A 107 18.51 8.13 27.11
C ASP A 107 19.23 7.91 25.76
N GLU A 108 19.71 8.97 25.15
CA GLU A 108 20.49 8.91 23.91
C GLU A 108 21.76 8.04 24.05
N SER A 109 22.26 7.86 25.27
CA SER A 109 23.41 6.98 25.53
C SER A 109 23.07 5.50 25.46
N ALA A 110 21.77 5.14 25.44
CA ALA A 110 21.30 3.76 25.24
C ALA A 110 21.57 3.22 23.82
N GLY A 111 22.05 4.07 22.90
CA GLY A 111 22.49 3.67 21.57
C GLY A 111 21.35 3.07 20.73
N VAL A 112 21.52 1.82 20.31
CA VAL A 112 20.51 1.16 19.42
C VAL A 112 19.13 1.04 20.07
N LEU A 113 19.02 0.91 21.38
CA LEU A 113 17.71 0.87 22.07
C LEU A 113 16.98 2.21 21.97
N TYR A 114 17.69 3.32 22.17
CA TYR A 114 17.14 4.65 21.93
C TYR A 114 16.65 4.81 20.48
N MET A 115 17.47 4.44 19.50
CA MET A 115 17.12 4.53 18.08
C MET A 115 15.87 3.72 17.74
N ILE A 116 15.65 2.53 18.34
CA ILE A 116 14.45 1.72 18.11
C ILE A 116 13.21 2.34 18.76
N THR A 117 13.35 3.03 19.88
CA THR A 117 12.21 3.44 20.73
C THR A 117 11.91 4.93 20.70
N CYS A 118 12.76 5.74 20.05
CA CYS A 118 12.58 7.18 19.97
C CYS A 118 11.32 7.56 19.17
N ALA A 119 10.90 8.81 19.35
CA ALA A 119 9.69 9.35 18.76
C ALA A 119 9.67 9.35 17.21
N ASP A 120 10.86 9.47 16.61
CA ASP A 120 11.00 9.60 15.16
C ASP A 120 11.14 8.25 14.42
N ASP A 121 11.33 7.15 15.16
CA ASP A 121 11.52 5.80 14.59
C ASP A 121 10.41 4.83 15.04
N GLY A 122 10.65 3.99 16.06
CA GLY A 122 9.71 2.94 16.43
C GLY A 122 8.40 3.44 17.03
N ALA A 123 8.43 4.55 17.80
CA ALA A 123 7.20 5.14 18.32
C ALA A 123 6.36 5.74 17.18
N PHE A 124 6.97 6.38 16.18
CA PHE A 124 6.27 6.85 14.98
C PHE A 124 5.55 5.71 14.27
N VAL A 125 6.26 4.59 14.03
CA VAL A 125 5.65 3.41 13.36
C VAL A 125 4.49 2.86 14.17
N LEU A 126 4.62 2.77 15.50
CA LEU A 126 3.56 2.26 16.36
C LEU A 126 2.36 3.20 16.40
N ASP A 127 2.57 4.47 16.71
CA ASP A 127 1.51 5.42 17.04
C ASP A 127 0.82 5.97 15.78
N GLU A 128 1.57 6.25 14.71
CA GLU A 128 1.04 6.87 13.49
C GLU A 128 0.63 5.84 12.42
N LEU A 129 1.28 4.67 12.38
CA LEU A 129 1.01 3.68 11.34
C LEU A 129 0.23 2.47 11.86
N LEU A 130 0.73 1.74 12.86
CA LEU A 130 0.12 0.48 13.28
C LEU A 130 -1.25 0.66 13.93
N THR A 131 -1.44 1.70 14.75
CA THR A 131 -2.73 1.99 15.38
C THR A 131 -3.81 2.29 14.34
N VAL A 132 -3.46 2.97 13.26
CA VAL A 132 -4.36 3.24 12.14
C VAL A 132 -4.61 1.96 11.33
N LEU A 133 -3.55 1.23 10.97
CA LEU A 133 -3.64 0.03 10.15
C LEU A 133 -4.43 -1.10 10.84
N VAL A 134 -4.29 -1.29 12.15
CA VAL A 134 -5.01 -2.35 12.88
C VAL A 134 -6.52 -2.16 12.79
N VAL A 135 -7.00 -0.92 12.84
CA VAL A 135 -8.43 -0.61 12.71
C VAL A 135 -8.88 -0.71 11.25
N ILE A 136 -8.10 -0.14 10.32
CA ILE A 136 -8.41 -0.21 8.89
C ILE A 136 -8.50 -1.68 8.43
N PHE A 137 -7.55 -2.52 8.79
CA PHE A 137 -7.53 -3.93 8.39
C PHE A 137 -8.70 -4.72 8.99
N ALA A 138 -9.14 -4.39 10.21
CA ALA A 138 -10.34 -4.99 10.80
C ALA A 138 -11.59 -4.65 9.97
N ILE A 139 -11.83 -3.37 9.75
CA ILE A 139 -13.06 -2.88 9.10
C ILE A 139 -13.05 -3.21 7.62
N ALA A 140 -11.97 -2.87 6.93
CA ALA A 140 -11.85 -3.15 5.50
C ALA A 140 -11.86 -4.66 5.25
N GLY A 141 -11.12 -5.46 6.03
CA GLY A 141 -11.12 -6.91 5.91
C GLY A 141 -12.53 -7.50 6.02
N LEU A 142 -13.32 -7.07 7.03
CA LEU A 142 -14.70 -7.52 7.21
C LEU A 142 -15.63 -7.10 6.08
N LEU A 143 -15.42 -5.94 5.46
CA LEU A 143 -16.28 -5.38 4.42
C LEU A 143 -15.83 -5.71 2.99
N LEU A 144 -14.56 -6.09 2.79
CA LEU A 144 -14.02 -6.45 1.46
C LEU A 144 -14.85 -7.48 0.69
N PRO A 145 -15.47 -8.49 1.31
CA PRO A 145 -16.33 -9.41 0.58
C PRO A 145 -17.48 -8.73 -0.19
N LEU A 146 -17.88 -7.48 0.18
CA LEU A 146 -18.85 -6.70 -0.61
C LEU A 146 -18.35 -6.40 -2.02
N LEU A 147 -17.04 -6.21 -2.18
CA LEU A 147 -16.42 -6.00 -3.50
C LEU A 147 -16.09 -7.34 -4.19
N LEU A 148 -15.66 -8.36 -3.40
CA LEU A 148 -15.07 -9.60 -3.90
C LEU A 148 -16.10 -10.68 -4.28
N ASP A 149 -17.19 -10.82 -3.49
CA ASP A 149 -18.01 -12.04 -3.51
C ASP A 149 -19.36 -11.85 -4.24
N PHE A 150 -19.70 -10.65 -4.68
CA PHE A 150 -21.01 -10.34 -5.26
C PHE A 150 -20.99 -10.00 -6.75
N GLY A 151 -19.85 -10.18 -7.43
CA GLY A 151 -19.76 -10.07 -8.89
C GLY A 151 -19.35 -8.69 -9.42
N LEU A 152 -19.04 -7.72 -8.54
CA LEU A 152 -18.60 -6.39 -8.98
C LEU A 152 -17.31 -6.45 -9.79
N LEU A 153 -16.35 -7.26 -9.35
CA LEU A 153 -15.06 -7.43 -10.01
C LEU A 153 -15.20 -8.11 -11.38
N GLU A 154 -16.08 -9.08 -11.48
CA GLU A 154 -16.42 -9.76 -12.73
C GLU A 154 -17.07 -8.80 -13.73
N PHE A 155 -18.03 -7.98 -13.25
CA PHE A 155 -18.72 -7.00 -14.07
C PHE A 155 -17.76 -5.93 -14.63
N ILE A 156 -17.02 -5.24 -13.75
CA ILE A 156 -16.06 -4.21 -14.13
C ILE A 156 -14.92 -4.83 -14.94
N GLY A 157 -14.48 -6.02 -14.54
CA GLY A 157 -13.43 -6.78 -15.21
C GLY A 157 -13.73 -7.00 -16.69
N ALA A 158 -14.90 -7.53 -17.01
CA ALA A 158 -15.30 -7.76 -18.39
C ALA A 158 -15.39 -6.47 -19.21
N LEU A 159 -15.94 -5.39 -18.63
CA LEU A 159 -16.09 -4.11 -19.33
C LEU A 159 -14.75 -3.41 -19.60
N LEU A 160 -13.82 -3.44 -18.66
CA LEU A 160 -12.58 -2.66 -18.72
C LEU A 160 -11.38 -3.43 -19.29
N THR A 161 -11.44 -4.74 -19.48
CA THR A 161 -10.32 -5.56 -20.01
C THR A 161 -9.77 -4.98 -21.31
N ARG A 162 -10.63 -4.49 -22.19
CA ARG A 162 -10.25 -3.88 -23.48
C ARG A 162 -9.31 -2.69 -23.35
N PHE A 163 -9.41 -1.92 -22.25
CA PHE A 163 -8.58 -0.75 -21.98
C PHE A 163 -7.40 -1.10 -21.07
N MET A 164 -7.62 -1.90 -20.03
CA MET A 164 -6.61 -2.17 -19.02
C MET A 164 -5.47 -3.05 -19.54
N ARG A 165 -5.78 -4.06 -20.36
CA ARG A 165 -4.77 -4.96 -20.93
C ARG A 165 -3.75 -4.27 -21.84
N PRO A 166 -4.14 -3.53 -22.90
CA PRO A 166 -3.18 -2.90 -23.78
C PRO A 166 -2.42 -1.75 -23.12
N LEU A 167 -3.10 -0.95 -22.28
CA LEU A 167 -2.53 0.25 -21.70
C LEU A 167 -1.65 -0.05 -20.49
N PHE A 168 -2.12 -0.89 -19.57
CA PHE A 168 -1.49 -1.10 -18.27
C PHE A 168 -0.96 -2.52 -18.03
N LYS A 169 -1.21 -3.46 -18.96
CA LYS A 169 -0.79 -4.86 -18.85
C LYS A 169 -1.43 -5.64 -17.69
N ILE A 170 -2.59 -5.21 -17.22
CA ILE A 170 -3.34 -5.84 -16.12
C ILE A 170 -4.76 -6.20 -16.58
N PRO A 171 -5.44 -7.15 -15.89
CA PRO A 171 -6.82 -7.49 -16.22
C PRO A 171 -7.78 -6.35 -15.87
N GLY A 172 -8.96 -6.32 -16.52
CA GLY A 172 -9.95 -5.28 -16.31
C GLY A 172 -10.43 -5.16 -14.85
N ARG A 173 -10.51 -6.28 -14.12
CA ARG A 173 -10.89 -6.29 -12.70
C ARG A 173 -9.89 -5.51 -11.81
N GLY A 174 -8.62 -5.38 -12.21
CA GLY A 174 -7.63 -4.57 -11.53
C GLY A 174 -7.97 -3.08 -11.49
N ALA A 175 -8.92 -2.62 -12.33
CA ALA A 175 -9.41 -1.24 -12.24
C ALA A 175 -10.09 -0.94 -10.89
N VAL A 176 -10.71 -1.92 -10.25
CA VAL A 176 -11.32 -1.75 -8.92
C VAL A 176 -10.25 -1.53 -7.86
N ASP A 177 -9.17 -2.33 -7.90
CA ASP A 177 -8.03 -2.18 -7.01
C ASP A 177 -7.39 -0.78 -7.15
N CYS A 178 -7.21 -0.35 -8.42
CA CYS A 178 -6.64 0.95 -8.75
C CYS A 178 -7.51 2.09 -8.20
N VAL A 179 -8.82 2.07 -8.45
CA VAL A 179 -9.73 3.12 -7.97
C VAL A 179 -9.80 3.11 -6.44
N THR A 180 -9.88 1.95 -5.81
CA THR A 180 -9.88 1.82 -4.34
C THR A 180 -8.62 2.42 -3.73
N SER A 181 -7.47 2.20 -4.35
CA SER A 181 -6.19 2.76 -3.92
C SER A 181 -6.12 4.29 -4.12
N TRP A 182 -6.50 4.78 -5.29
CA TRP A 182 -6.40 6.20 -5.65
C TRP A 182 -7.38 7.09 -4.87
N VAL A 183 -8.59 6.61 -4.66
CA VAL A 183 -9.66 7.36 -4.00
C VAL A 183 -9.62 7.17 -2.48
N GLY A 184 -9.27 5.95 -2.06
CA GLY A 184 -9.25 5.56 -0.66
C GLY A 184 -7.88 5.70 -0.03
N ASP A 185 -7.16 4.59 -0.01
CA ASP A 185 -5.85 4.45 0.62
C ASP A 185 -5.04 3.38 -0.11
N GLY A 186 -3.73 3.64 -0.28
CA GLY A 186 -2.81 2.70 -0.95
C GLY A 186 -2.78 1.32 -0.28
N THR A 187 -2.90 1.28 1.03
CA THR A 187 -2.91 0.02 1.79
C THR A 187 -4.13 -0.84 1.47
N LEU A 188 -5.30 -0.23 1.28
CA LEU A 188 -6.53 -0.92 0.87
C LEU A 188 -6.40 -1.52 -0.53
N GLY A 189 -5.79 -0.79 -1.47
CA GLY A 189 -5.53 -1.30 -2.81
C GLY A 189 -4.61 -2.53 -2.80
N VAL A 190 -3.52 -2.48 -2.04
CA VAL A 190 -2.61 -3.62 -1.89
C VAL A 190 -3.29 -4.81 -1.21
N MET A 191 -4.10 -4.56 -0.18
CA MET A 191 -4.89 -5.60 0.50
C MET A 191 -5.85 -6.30 -0.48
N LEU A 192 -6.56 -5.54 -1.30
CA LEU A 192 -7.46 -6.07 -2.32
C LEU A 192 -6.68 -6.90 -3.35
N THR A 193 -5.54 -6.38 -3.84
CA THR A 193 -4.66 -7.08 -4.77
C THR A 193 -4.12 -8.40 -4.19
N CYS A 194 -3.71 -8.40 -2.92
CA CYS A 194 -3.25 -9.59 -2.22
C CYS A 194 -4.35 -10.67 -2.19
N ASN A 195 -5.57 -10.31 -1.80
CA ASN A 195 -6.71 -11.22 -1.79
C ASN A 195 -7.02 -11.79 -3.19
N GLN A 196 -6.93 -10.97 -4.24
CA GLN A 196 -7.14 -11.42 -5.61
C GLN A 196 -6.03 -12.37 -6.09
N TYR A 197 -4.78 -12.11 -5.71
CA TYR A 197 -3.65 -12.97 -6.01
C TYR A 197 -3.76 -14.32 -5.28
N GLU A 198 -4.07 -14.31 -3.99
CA GLU A 198 -4.29 -15.52 -3.19
C GLU A 198 -5.50 -16.32 -3.68
N GLY A 199 -6.53 -15.63 -4.14
CA GLY A 199 -7.70 -16.23 -4.77
C GLY A 199 -7.48 -16.84 -6.15
N GLY A 200 -6.29 -16.61 -6.77
CA GLY A 200 -5.95 -17.11 -8.11
C GLY A 200 -6.57 -16.32 -9.26
N TYR A 201 -7.02 -15.10 -9.00
CA TYR A 201 -7.58 -14.21 -10.03
C TYR A 201 -6.52 -13.35 -10.72
N TYR A 202 -5.37 -13.12 -10.07
CA TYR A 202 -4.22 -12.45 -10.66
C TYR A 202 -3.03 -13.39 -10.78
N SER A 203 -2.26 -13.21 -11.85
CA SER A 203 -0.93 -13.82 -11.96
C SER A 203 0.07 -13.07 -11.04
N ALA A 204 1.21 -13.70 -10.80
CA ALA A 204 2.33 -13.12 -10.07
C ALA A 204 2.75 -11.76 -10.66
N ARG A 205 2.78 -11.65 -11.99
CA ARG A 205 3.08 -10.42 -12.70
C ARG A 205 2.02 -9.36 -12.50
N GLU A 206 0.74 -9.69 -12.67
CA GLU A 206 -0.37 -8.76 -12.52
C GLU A 206 -0.47 -8.21 -11.11
N ALA A 207 -0.38 -9.07 -10.09
CA ALA A 207 -0.38 -8.65 -8.69
C ALA A 207 0.81 -7.72 -8.38
N SER A 208 2.01 -8.04 -8.89
CA SER A 208 3.18 -7.18 -8.75
C SER A 208 2.99 -5.82 -9.41
N ILE A 209 2.43 -5.77 -10.63
CA ILE A 209 2.15 -4.51 -11.34
C ILE A 209 1.13 -3.67 -10.56
N ILE A 210 -0.02 -4.24 -10.18
CA ILE A 210 -1.10 -3.50 -9.51
C ILE A 210 -0.59 -2.90 -8.19
N SER A 211 0.06 -3.70 -7.35
CA SER A 211 0.52 -3.26 -6.03
C SER A 211 1.63 -2.20 -6.09
N THR A 212 2.49 -2.22 -7.13
CA THR A 212 3.66 -1.35 -7.19
C THR A 212 3.48 -0.13 -8.11
N THR A 213 2.48 -0.12 -8.99
CA THR A 213 2.32 0.97 -9.97
C THR A 213 0.99 1.70 -9.86
N PHE A 214 -0.06 1.06 -9.37
CA PHE A 214 -1.41 1.61 -9.34
C PHE A 214 -1.89 2.07 -7.98
N SER A 215 -1.17 1.85 -6.90
CA SER A 215 -1.45 2.51 -5.63
C SER A 215 -1.21 4.01 -5.74
N ALA A 216 -1.85 4.80 -4.90
CA ALA A 216 -1.61 6.23 -4.77
C ALA A 216 -1.70 6.63 -3.30
N VAL A 217 -0.99 7.68 -2.94
CA VAL A 217 -1.11 8.29 -1.63
C VAL A 217 -2.45 9.00 -1.52
N SER A 218 -3.11 8.90 -0.38
CA SER A 218 -4.41 9.52 -0.16
C SER A 218 -4.35 11.04 -0.38
N ILE A 219 -5.45 11.62 -0.84
CA ILE A 219 -5.57 13.09 -1.04
C ILE A 219 -5.24 13.82 0.25
N THR A 220 -5.72 13.32 1.39
CA THR A 220 -5.49 13.92 2.71
C THR A 220 -4.00 13.98 3.03
N PHE A 221 -3.27 12.90 2.83
CA PHE A 221 -1.84 12.89 3.12
C PHE A 221 -1.04 13.74 2.10
N SER A 222 -1.47 13.77 0.85
CA SER A 222 -0.91 14.67 -0.17
C SER A 222 -1.02 16.15 0.24
N ILE A 223 -2.12 16.53 0.92
CA ILE A 223 -2.28 17.87 1.53
C ILE A 223 -1.25 18.09 2.63
N VAL A 224 -1.03 17.10 3.51
CA VAL A 224 -0.06 17.20 4.61
C VAL A 224 1.36 17.41 4.09
N VAL A 225 1.75 16.64 3.06
CA VAL A 225 3.07 16.77 2.40
C VAL A 225 3.25 18.17 1.80
N LEU A 226 2.25 18.70 1.11
CA LEU A 226 2.33 20.02 0.48
C LEU A 226 2.30 21.16 1.52
N ALA A 227 1.54 20.98 2.61
CA ALA A 227 1.51 21.93 3.73
C ALA A 227 2.87 22.01 4.43
N GLN A 228 3.58 20.89 4.57
CA GLN A 228 4.91 20.83 5.19
C GLN A 228 5.94 21.70 4.48
N VAL A 229 5.82 21.87 3.18
CA VAL A 229 6.73 22.70 2.36
C VAL A 229 6.20 24.12 2.10
N ASP A 230 5.11 24.53 2.78
CA ASP A 230 4.47 25.86 2.69
C ASP A 230 3.98 26.25 1.28
N LEU A 231 3.43 25.29 0.50
CA LEU A 231 3.02 25.50 -0.90
C LEU A 231 1.56 25.17 -1.17
N MET A 232 0.67 25.28 -0.16
CA MET A 232 -0.75 24.94 -0.26
C MET A 232 -1.50 25.66 -1.39
N GLN A 233 -1.08 26.86 -1.79
CA GLN A 233 -1.64 27.63 -2.89
C GLN A 233 -1.55 26.90 -4.25
N TYR A 234 -0.63 25.96 -4.39
CA TYR A 234 -0.41 25.17 -5.60
C TYR A 234 -1.11 23.80 -5.58
N PHE A 235 -1.97 23.51 -4.59
CA PHE A 235 -2.56 22.18 -4.39
C PHE A 235 -3.24 21.62 -5.65
N GLY A 236 -3.99 22.42 -6.39
CA GLY A 236 -4.69 21.96 -7.60
C GLY A 236 -3.72 21.43 -8.68
N VAL A 237 -2.65 22.17 -8.95
CA VAL A 237 -1.61 21.77 -9.92
C VAL A 237 -0.79 20.61 -9.38
N TYR A 238 -0.45 20.63 -8.10
CA TYR A 238 0.26 19.56 -7.40
C TYR A 238 -0.47 18.20 -7.56
N TYR A 239 -1.76 18.17 -7.25
CA TYR A 239 -2.54 16.94 -7.32
C TYR A 239 -2.74 16.46 -8.77
N LEU A 240 -2.90 17.38 -9.71
CA LEU A 240 -2.95 17.06 -11.14
C LEU A 240 -1.64 16.43 -11.64
N LEU A 241 -0.50 16.92 -11.17
CA LEU A 241 0.81 16.32 -11.47
C LEU A 241 0.97 14.92 -10.87
N ILE A 242 0.51 14.70 -9.64
CA ILE A 242 0.50 13.37 -9.03
C ILE A 242 -0.30 12.39 -9.88
N CYS A 243 -1.49 12.78 -10.33
CA CYS A 243 -2.32 11.96 -11.22
C CYS A 243 -1.62 11.68 -12.55
N LEU A 244 -1.04 12.70 -13.18
CA LEU A 244 -0.31 12.56 -14.44
C LEU A 244 0.87 11.59 -14.31
N VAL A 245 1.72 11.79 -13.32
CA VAL A 245 2.88 10.93 -13.04
C VAL A 245 2.42 9.51 -12.74
N GLY A 246 1.38 9.34 -11.93
CA GLY A 246 0.81 8.04 -11.59
C GLY A 246 0.38 7.26 -12.83
N VAL A 247 -0.36 7.89 -13.75
CA VAL A 247 -0.80 7.27 -15.01
C VAL A 247 0.41 6.93 -15.90
N VAL A 248 1.38 7.84 -16.05
CA VAL A 248 2.56 7.58 -16.87
C VAL A 248 3.42 6.45 -16.29
N CYS A 249 3.63 6.43 -14.97
CA CYS A 249 4.31 5.31 -14.30
C CYS A 249 3.57 3.99 -14.52
N ALA A 250 2.24 3.97 -14.39
CA ALA A 250 1.42 2.79 -14.62
C ALA A 250 1.51 2.26 -16.07
N ILE A 251 1.82 3.13 -17.04
CA ILE A 251 2.04 2.74 -18.43
C ILE A 251 3.47 2.23 -18.64
N ILE A 252 4.48 2.92 -18.14
CA ILE A 252 5.90 2.66 -18.45
C ILE A 252 6.45 1.51 -17.60
N VAL A 253 6.32 1.58 -16.28
CA VAL A 253 6.98 0.66 -15.34
C VAL A 253 6.63 -0.82 -15.56
N PRO A 254 5.38 -1.22 -15.93
CA PRO A 254 5.09 -2.62 -16.27
C PRO A 254 5.84 -3.17 -17.50
N ARG A 255 6.44 -2.29 -18.31
CA ARG A 255 7.12 -2.64 -19.56
C ARG A 255 8.62 -2.74 -19.43
N ILE A 256 9.18 -2.29 -18.31
CA ILE A 256 10.61 -2.35 -18.00
C ILE A 256 10.90 -3.37 -16.90
N PRO A 257 12.13 -3.92 -16.81
CA PRO A 257 12.51 -4.76 -15.68
C PRO A 257 12.47 -3.98 -14.37
N PRO A 258 12.08 -4.56 -13.22
CA PRO A 258 11.88 -6.00 -13.00
C PRO A 258 10.48 -6.53 -13.35
N LEU A 259 9.46 -5.65 -13.47
CA LEU A 259 8.07 -6.10 -13.67
C LEU A 259 7.84 -6.82 -15.01
N SER A 260 8.52 -6.38 -16.08
CA SER A 260 8.40 -7.04 -17.39
C SER A 260 8.92 -8.48 -17.39
N LEU A 261 9.82 -8.83 -16.47
CA LEU A 261 10.43 -10.15 -16.35
C LEU A 261 9.65 -11.09 -15.41
N LYS A 262 8.64 -10.59 -14.70
CA LYS A 262 7.78 -11.42 -13.85
C LYS A 262 7.01 -12.43 -14.67
N LYS A 263 6.89 -13.65 -14.13
CA LYS A 263 6.16 -14.76 -14.77
C LYS A 263 4.65 -14.59 -14.57
N ASP A 264 3.89 -15.00 -15.57
CA ASP A 264 2.43 -15.06 -15.50
C ASP A 264 1.98 -16.41 -14.86
N THR A 265 2.39 -16.62 -13.61
CA THR A 265 2.03 -17.82 -12.81
C THR A 265 0.95 -17.46 -11.80
N TYR A 266 -0.01 -18.35 -11.59
CA TYR A 266 -1.08 -18.20 -10.62
C TYR A 266 -0.82 -19.06 -9.38
N LEU A 267 -1.22 -18.59 -8.18
CA LEU A 267 -1.17 -19.41 -6.97
C LEU A 267 -2.22 -20.52 -6.99
N VAL A 268 -3.40 -20.24 -7.56
CA VAL A 268 -4.49 -21.19 -7.73
C VAL A 268 -4.89 -21.13 -9.19
N GLU A 269 -4.79 -22.25 -9.89
CA GLU A 269 -5.13 -22.33 -11.31
C GLU A 269 -6.65 -22.32 -11.55
N GLY A 270 -7.06 -21.85 -12.71
CA GLY A 270 -8.44 -22.00 -13.22
C GLY A 270 -9.42 -20.89 -12.83
N LYS A 271 -8.98 -19.81 -12.15
CA LYS A 271 -9.86 -18.68 -11.80
C LYS A 271 -9.60 -17.40 -12.61
N ALA A 272 -8.63 -17.41 -13.51
CA ALA A 272 -8.39 -16.29 -14.41
C ALA A 272 -9.63 -16.06 -15.29
N MET A 273 -10.06 -14.79 -15.40
CA MET A 273 -11.17 -14.44 -16.27
C MET A 273 -10.76 -14.57 -17.74
N PRO A 274 -11.62 -15.15 -18.62
CA PRO A 274 -11.38 -15.14 -20.05
C PRO A 274 -11.21 -13.70 -20.57
N GLU A 275 -10.20 -13.46 -21.38
CA GLU A 275 -9.92 -12.12 -21.96
C GLU A 275 -10.79 -11.84 -23.20
N THR A 276 -11.33 -12.89 -23.81
CA THR A 276 -12.16 -12.81 -25.01
C THR A 276 -13.63 -13.08 -24.64
N ILE A 277 -14.51 -12.26 -25.20
CA ILE A 277 -15.95 -12.46 -25.04
C ILE A 277 -16.33 -13.72 -25.83
N PRO A 278 -16.99 -14.71 -25.20
CA PRO A 278 -17.48 -15.89 -25.90
C PRO A 278 -18.46 -15.50 -27.02
N ALA A 279 -18.42 -16.21 -28.15
CA ALA A 279 -19.21 -15.89 -29.33
C ALA A 279 -20.75 -15.97 -29.12
N GLU A 280 -21.19 -16.56 -28.02
CA GLU A 280 -22.60 -16.67 -27.62
C GLU A 280 -23.20 -15.35 -27.09
N TYR A 281 -22.37 -14.37 -26.69
CA TYR A 281 -22.85 -13.09 -26.18
C TYR A 281 -22.88 -12.03 -27.28
N ALA A 282 -24.01 -11.33 -27.38
CA ALA A 282 -24.20 -10.27 -28.35
C ALA A 282 -23.40 -9.00 -27.99
N THR A 283 -23.26 -8.69 -26.69
CA THR A 283 -22.54 -7.51 -26.21
C THR A 283 -21.64 -7.82 -25.02
N THR A 284 -20.60 -6.99 -24.82
CA THR A 284 -19.75 -7.05 -23.62
C THR A 284 -20.55 -6.88 -22.34
N LEU A 285 -21.62 -6.08 -22.39
CA LEU A 285 -22.47 -5.81 -21.24
C LEU A 285 -23.26 -7.05 -20.81
N ASP A 286 -23.82 -7.80 -21.78
CA ASP A 286 -24.55 -9.05 -21.49
C ASP A 286 -23.62 -10.09 -20.84
N TYR A 287 -22.40 -10.23 -21.37
CA TYR A 287 -21.37 -11.09 -20.80
C TYR A 287 -20.98 -10.65 -19.38
N ALA A 288 -20.75 -9.36 -19.16
CA ALA A 288 -20.40 -8.81 -17.86
C ALA A 288 -21.50 -9.04 -16.80
N VAL A 289 -22.76 -8.86 -17.20
CA VAL A 289 -23.92 -9.09 -16.31
C VAL A 289 -24.04 -10.58 -15.97
N ASP A 290 -23.87 -11.46 -16.95
CA ASP A 290 -23.98 -12.91 -16.72
C ASP A 290 -22.89 -13.41 -15.76
N LEU A 291 -21.64 -13.00 -15.97
CA LEU A 291 -20.55 -13.29 -15.05
C LEU A 291 -20.81 -12.79 -13.62
N ALA A 292 -21.31 -11.55 -13.50
CA ALA A 292 -21.62 -10.98 -12.21
C ALA A 292 -22.74 -11.72 -11.48
N LEU A 293 -23.79 -12.12 -12.23
CA LEU A 293 -24.90 -12.89 -11.68
C LEU A 293 -24.48 -14.31 -11.29
N GLY A 294 -23.62 -14.95 -12.09
CA GLY A 294 -23.02 -16.23 -11.77
C GLY A 294 -22.28 -16.19 -10.45
N ARG A 295 -21.39 -15.19 -10.27
CA ARG A 295 -20.64 -15.00 -9.02
C ARG A 295 -21.57 -14.70 -7.83
N ALA A 296 -22.53 -13.82 -8.00
CA ALA A 296 -23.51 -13.49 -6.94
C ALA A 296 -24.42 -14.69 -6.56
N ALA A 297 -24.59 -15.67 -7.45
CA ALA A 297 -25.33 -16.88 -7.16
C ALA A 297 -24.57 -17.87 -6.25
N GLU A 298 -23.23 -17.82 -6.26
CA GLU A 298 -22.36 -18.65 -5.40
C GLU A 298 -22.42 -18.24 -3.92
N PHE A 299 -23.06 -17.12 -3.59
CA PHE A 299 -23.14 -16.62 -2.23
C PHE A 299 -23.89 -17.58 -1.30
N GLN A 300 -23.20 -18.11 -0.29
CA GLN A 300 -23.69 -19.14 0.63
C GLN A 300 -24.32 -18.59 1.93
N GLY A 301 -24.50 -17.26 2.01
CA GLY A 301 -25.16 -16.63 3.16
C GLY A 301 -24.22 -15.83 4.06
N ILE A 302 -24.83 -15.15 5.06
CA ILE A 302 -24.12 -14.17 5.91
C ILE A 302 -22.98 -14.80 6.73
N ARG A 303 -23.09 -16.06 7.08
CA ARG A 303 -22.03 -16.77 7.81
C ARG A 303 -20.76 -16.85 6.98
N GLN A 304 -20.88 -17.18 5.68
CA GLN A 304 -19.73 -17.25 4.78
C GLN A 304 -19.12 -15.86 4.55
N PHE A 305 -19.96 -14.84 4.39
CA PHE A 305 -19.53 -13.45 4.31
C PHE A 305 -18.66 -13.04 5.50
N LEU A 306 -19.15 -13.29 6.74
CA LEU A 306 -18.41 -12.95 7.95
C LEU A 306 -17.12 -13.76 8.09
N LEU A 307 -17.13 -15.04 7.71
CA LEU A 307 -15.93 -15.88 7.74
C LEU A 307 -14.87 -15.39 6.73
N ASN A 308 -15.28 -15.05 5.51
CA ASN A 308 -14.37 -14.49 4.50
C ASN A 308 -13.80 -13.15 4.98
N GLY A 309 -14.65 -12.27 5.52
CA GLY A 309 -14.20 -11.00 6.07
C GLY A 309 -13.24 -11.16 7.26
N LEU A 310 -13.54 -12.06 8.18
CA LEU A 310 -12.65 -12.35 9.31
C LEU A 310 -11.32 -12.93 8.85
N LYS A 311 -11.33 -13.82 7.85
CA LYS A 311 -10.12 -14.39 7.25
C LYS A 311 -9.23 -13.29 6.67
N ASN A 312 -9.80 -12.34 5.93
CA ASN A 312 -9.07 -11.19 5.38
C ASN A 312 -8.44 -10.34 6.50
N ALA A 313 -9.23 -9.97 7.52
CA ALA A 313 -8.74 -9.17 8.65
C ALA A 313 -7.62 -9.87 9.42
N VAL A 314 -7.80 -11.15 9.75
CA VAL A 314 -6.82 -11.97 10.48
C VAL A 314 -5.53 -12.16 9.66
N GLY A 315 -5.65 -12.40 8.35
CA GLY A 315 -4.50 -12.51 7.45
C GLY A 315 -3.63 -11.26 7.45
N MET A 316 -4.26 -10.07 7.40
CA MET A 316 -3.54 -8.79 7.45
C MET A 316 -2.97 -8.50 8.84
N TRP A 317 -3.72 -8.76 9.90
CA TRP A 317 -3.25 -8.53 11.27
C TRP A 317 -2.01 -9.35 11.62
N PHE A 318 -2.05 -10.64 11.38
CA PHE A 318 -0.94 -11.53 11.76
C PHE A 318 0.14 -11.66 10.70
N GLY A 319 -0.21 -11.40 9.42
CA GLY A 319 0.75 -11.45 8.31
C GLY A 319 1.56 -10.18 8.17
N VAL A 320 0.87 -9.03 8.15
CA VAL A 320 1.44 -7.78 7.68
C VAL A 320 1.88 -6.85 8.81
N LEU A 321 1.06 -6.61 9.85
CA LEU A 321 1.40 -5.63 10.89
C LEU A 321 2.76 -5.87 11.56
N PRO A 322 3.18 -7.12 11.90
CA PRO A 322 4.51 -7.33 12.47
C PRO A 322 5.63 -6.99 11.49
N CYS A 323 5.40 -7.21 10.21
CA CYS A 323 6.38 -6.88 9.16
C CYS A 323 6.52 -5.37 8.99
N VAL A 324 5.42 -4.63 9.02
CA VAL A 324 5.43 -3.16 8.99
C VAL A 324 6.19 -2.61 10.20
N MET A 325 5.96 -3.12 11.42
CA MET A 325 6.72 -2.72 12.60
C MET A 325 8.21 -2.98 12.45
N ALA A 326 8.61 -4.19 12.02
CA ALA A 326 10.01 -4.55 11.89
C ALA A 326 10.72 -3.76 10.79
N ILE A 327 10.15 -3.76 9.58
CA ILE A 327 10.79 -3.19 8.39
C ILE A 327 10.70 -1.66 8.45
N GLY A 328 9.54 -1.10 8.86
CA GLY A 328 9.34 0.33 8.98
C GLY A 328 10.29 0.95 10.01
N THR A 329 10.37 0.39 11.21
CA THR A 329 11.30 0.88 12.25
C THR A 329 12.75 0.79 11.77
N LEU A 330 13.18 -0.31 11.17
CA LEU A 330 14.55 -0.44 10.66
C LEU A 330 14.84 0.56 9.53
N ALA A 331 13.88 0.81 8.66
CA ALA A 331 14.04 1.77 7.57
C ALA A 331 14.21 3.21 8.10
N LEU A 332 13.36 3.62 9.05
CA LEU A 332 13.47 4.95 9.69
C LEU A 332 14.77 5.08 10.50
N LEU A 333 15.14 4.05 11.26
CA LEU A 333 16.40 4.03 12.00
C LEU A 333 17.60 4.25 11.08
N LEU A 334 17.64 3.60 9.91
CA LEU A 334 18.70 3.81 8.93
C LEU A 334 18.65 5.21 8.33
N ALA A 335 17.46 5.75 8.06
CA ALA A 335 17.29 7.08 7.49
C ALA A 335 17.72 8.18 8.44
N ASN A 336 17.30 8.09 9.71
CA ASN A 336 17.50 9.15 10.69
C ASN A 336 18.89 9.12 11.34
N ASN A 337 19.51 7.93 11.42
CA ASN A 337 20.76 7.76 12.19
C ASN A 337 21.97 7.42 11.32
N THR A 338 21.85 7.34 10.00
CA THR A 338 22.99 7.03 9.12
C THR A 338 22.98 7.89 7.85
N PRO A 339 24.15 8.22 7.26
CA PRO A 339 24.23 8.98 6.01
C PRO A 339 23.97 8.10 4.77
N ILE A 340 23.46 6.88 4.93
CA ILE A 340 23.30 5.92 3.83
C ILE A 340 22.43 6.49 2.71
N PHE A 341 21.29 7.08 3.06
CA PHE A 341 20.35 7.62 2.06
C PHE A 341 20.87 8.90 1.40
N GLU A 342 21.67 9.72 2.12
CA GLU A 342 22.37 10.86 1.54
C GLU A 342 23.37 10.42 0.48
N ILE A 343 24.21 9.43 0.82
CA ILE A 343 25.19 8.85 -0.10
C ILE A 343 24.50 8.22 -1.31
N LEU A 344 23.45 7.44 -1.09
CA LEU A 344 22.67 6.82 -2.16
C LEU A 344 21.91 7.83 -3.02
N GLY A 345 21.60 9.02 -2.49
CA GLY A 345 20.97 10.12 -3.22
C GLY A 345 21.93 10.85 -4.18
N THR A 346 23.24 10.83 -3.91
CA THR A 346 24.25 11.53 -4.71
C THR A 346 24.17 11.23 -6.21
N PRO A 347 23.89 10.01 -6.70
CA PRO A 347 23.74 9.72 -8.12
C PRO A 347 22.60 10.49 -8.82
N PHE A 348 21.63 11.03 -8.08
CA PHE A 348 20.57 11.88 -8.64
C PHE A 348 21.01 13.32 -8.89
N MET A 349 22.11 13.79 -8.28
CA MET A 349 22.58 15.15 -8.43
C MET A 349 22.84 15.54 -9.90
N PRO A 350 23.54 14.74 -10.74
CA PRO A 350 23.75 15.08 -12.15
C PRO A 350 22.42 15.19 -12.94
N LEU A 351 21.44 14.33 -12.64
CA LEU A 351 20.12 14.39 -13.27
C LEU A 351 19.36 15.65 -12.88
N LEU A 352 19.37 16.02 -11.59
CA LEU A 352 18.74 17.26 -11.11
C LEU A 352 19.41 18.52 -11.69
N GLN A 353 20.74 18.51 -11.82
CA GLN A 353 21.48 19.59 -12.48
C GLN A 353 21.12 19.68 -13.98
N LEU A 354 21.02 18.56 -14.68
CA LEU A 354 20.60 18.53 -16.09
C LEU A 354 19.17 19.07 -16.26
N LEU A 355 18.29 18.79 -15.31
CA LEU A 355 16.92 19.30 -15.26
C LEU A 355 16.83 20.73 -14.68
N GLN A 356 17.97 21.38 -14.44
CA GLN A 356 18.09 22.76 -13.95
C GLN A 356 17.34 23.00 -12.64
N VAL A 357 17.29 22.00 -11.76
CA VAL A 357 16.66 22.12 -10.44
C VAL A 357 17.58 22.94 -9.53
N PRO A 358 17.11 24.07 -8.96
CA PRO A 358 17.87 24.83 -7.98
C PRO A 358 18.22 23.96 -6.76
N GLU A 359 19.36 24.23 -6.13
CA GLU A 359 19.81 23.49 -4.93
C GLU A 359 19.81 21.96 -5.14
N ALA A 360 20.25 21.50 -6.32
CA ALA A 360 20.25 20.09 -6.73
C ALA A 360 20.96 19.16 -5.73
N ALA A 361 21.98 19.65 -5.00
CA ALA A 361 22.68 18.86 -4.00
C ALA A 361 21.78 18.55 -2.79
N ALA A 362 21.06 19.53 -2.26
CA ALA A 362 20.11 19.31 -1.17
C ALA A 362 18.91 18.45 -1.62
N ALA A 363 18.38 18.70 -2.85
CA ALA A 363 17.32 17.92 -3.42
C ALA A 363 17.71 16.44 -3.64
N SER A 364 18.97 16.16 -4.04
CA SER A 364 19.41 14.79 -4.30
C SER A 364 19.34 13.89 -3.05
N GLN A 365 19.58 14.43 -1.87
CA GLN A 365 19.51 13.71 -0.61
C GLN A 365 18.09 13.23 -0.30
N THR A 366 17.07 14.00 -0.70
CA THR A 366 15.66 13.65 -0.48
C THR A 366 15.14 12.55 -1.41
N MET A 367 15.83 12.28 -2.55
CA MET A 367 15.32 11.37 -3.58
C MET A 367 15.25 9.91 -3.12
N ILE A 368 16.20 9.46 -2.32
CA ILE A 368 16.25 8.06 -1.84
C ILE A 368 15.59 7.89 -0.47
N VAL A 369 15.59 8.93 0.36
CA VAL A 369 14.93 8.90 1.67
C VAL A 369 13.43 8.58 1.53
N GLY A 370 12.80 8.98 0.43
CA GLY A 370 11.43 8.59 0.09
C GLY A 370 11.19 7.07 0.04
N PHE A 371 12.22 6.24 -0.07
CA PHE A 371 12.07 4.79 0.03
C PHE A 371 11.75 4.31 1.45
N THR A 372 12.11 5.08 2.46
CA THR A 372 11.77 4.76 3.85
C THR A 372 10.37 5.22 4.20
N ASP A 373 10.07 6.49 3.92
CA ASP A 373 8.81 7.15 4.27
C ASP A 373 8.49 8.29 3.29
N MET A 374 7.22 8.52 3.01
CA MET A 374 6.77 9.55 2.06
C MET A 374 6.82 10.98 2.60
N PHE A 375 6.80 11.17 3.92
CA PHE A 375 6.77 12.48 4.56
C PHE A 375 8.17 13.05 4.79
N THR A 376 9.11 12.19 5.16
CA THR A 376 10.50 12.57 5.48
C THR A 376 11.18 13.43 4.41
N PRO A 377 11.05 13.17 3.08
CA PRO A 377 11.63 14.06 2.06
C PRO A 377 11.11 15.49 2.14
N SER A 378 9.83 15.70 2.45
CA SER A 378 9.23 17.04 2.56
C SER A 378 9.67 17.76 3.83
N VAL A 379 9.89 17.04 4.93
CA VAL A 379 10.46 17.61 6.17
C VAL A 379 11.89 18.11 5.92
N ILE A 380 12.73 17.27 5.28
CA ILE A 380 14.11 17.65 4.93
C ILE A 380 14.10 18.86 3.98
N ALA A 381 13.23 18.84 2.96
CA ALA A 381 13.12 19.93 1.99
C ALA A 381 12.69 21.26 2.65
N ALA A 382 11.75 21.22 3.58
CA ALA A 382 11.30 22.40 4.32
C ALA A 382 12.44 23.04 5.17
N GLY A 383 13.31 22.20 5.74
CA GLY A 383 14.43 22.65 6.58
C GLY A 383 15.70 23.06 5.83
N SER A 384 15.97 22.47 4.65
CA SER A 384 17.27 22.61 3.96
C SER A 384 17.22 23.26 2.58
N ILE A 385 16.04 23.43 1.98
CA ILE A 385 15.87 23.96 0.62
C ILE A 385 15.13 25.30 0.69
N ALA A 386 15.72 26.36 0.14
CA ALA A 386 15.10 27.68 0.09
C ALA A 386 14.16 27.87 -1.09
N SER A 387 14.50 27.27 -2.24
CA SER A 387 13.74 27.40 -3.51
C SER A 387 12.33 26.80 -3.43
N PRO A 388 11.24 27.57 -3.61
CA PRO A 388 9.88 27.04 -3.64
C PRO A 388 9.67 26.01 -4.76
N MET A 389 10.29 26.22 -5.93
CA MET A 389 10.22 25.26 -7.04
C MET A 389 10.81 23.91 -6.65
N THR A 390 11.97 23.90 -5.99
CA THR A 390 12.63 22.67 -5.57
C THR A 390 11.84 21.96 -4.47
N ARG A 391 11.31 22.70 -3.48
CA ARG A 391 10.38 22.15 -2.47
C ARG A 391 9.15 21.50 -3.11
N PHE A 392 8.58 22.15 -4.14
CA PHE A 392 7.44 21.63 -4.88
C PHE A 392 7.80 20.33 -5.62
N ILE A 393 8.95 20.28 -6.32
CA ILE A 393 9.44 19.08 -7.01
C ILE A 393 9.60 17.93 -5.99
N VAL A 394 10.26 18.17 -4.86
CA VAL A 394 10.44 17.16 -3.80
C VAL A 394 9.10 16.65 -3.28
N ALA A 395 8.14 17.54 -3.01
CA ALA A 395 6.82 17.17 -2.52
C ALA A 395 6.04 16.31 -3.52
N VAL A 396 6.08 16.62 -4.83
CA VAL A 396 5.43 15.78 -5.85
C VAL A 396 6.13 14.44 -5.98
N VAL A 397 7.47 14.42 -6.04
CA VAL A 397 8.25 13.20 -6.20
C VAL A 397 8.06 12.28 -5.01
N SER A 398 8.10 12.78 -3.77
CA SER A 398 7.93 11.97 -2.57
C SER A 398 6.61 11.19 -2.57
N VAL A 399 5.52 11.80 -2.99
CA VAL A 399 4.20 11.15 -3.06
C VAL A 399 4.09 10.19 -4.25
N THR A 400 4.74 10.50 -5.38
CA THR A 400 4.66 9.67 -6.60
C THR A 400 5.62 8.47 -6.61
N GLN A 401 6.61 8.44 -5.73
CA GLN A 401 7.51 7.29 -5.53
C GLN A 401 6.78 6.04 -5.04
N LEU A 402 5.78 6.17 -4.18
CA LEU A 402 4.80 5.19 -3.76
C LEU A 402 5.29 4.02 -2.88
N LEU A 403 6.52 3.52 -3.07
CA LEU A 403 6.99 2.27 -2.47
C LEU A 403 7.77 2.52 -1.17
N TYR A 404 7.08 3.06 -0.17
CA TYR A 404 7.64 3.35 1.15
C TYR A 404 7.74 2.08 1.99
N LEU A 405 8.90 1.82 2.58
CA LEU A 405 9.09 0.64 3.44
C LEU A 405 8.26 0.71 4.73
N SER A 406 7.99 1.92 5.22
CA SER A 406 7.15 2.14 6.40
C SER A 406 5.69 1.75 6.18
N GLU A 407 5.19 1.75 4.95
CA GLU A 407 3.77 1.56 4.63
C GLU A 407 3.57 0.56 3.48
N VAL A 408 3.35 1.03 2.25
CA VAL A 408 2.99 0.19 1.08
C VAL A 408 4.07 -0.85 0.78
N GLY A 409 5.34 -0.47 0.81
CA GLY A 409 6.46 -1.38 0.57
C GLY A 409 6.55 -2.48 1.63
N GLY A 410 6.42 -2.11 2.92
CA GLY A 410 6.40 -3.06 4.03
C GLY A 410 5.21 -4.02 3.93
N LEU A 411 4.03 -3.50 3.52
CA LEU A 411 2.82 -4.28 3.31
C LEU A 411 2.98 -5.30 2.16
N ILE A 412 3.54 -4.88 1.04
CA ILE A 412 3.84 -5.77 -0.10
C ILE A 412 4.81 -6.88 0.34
N LEU A 413 5.90 -6.52 1.03
CA LEU A 413 6.89 -7.48 1.52
C LEU A 413 6.31 -8.45 2.56
N GLY A 414 5.37 -8.01 3.40
CA GLY A 414 4.67 -8.84 4.38
C GLY A 414 3.60 -9.74 3.78
N SER A 415 3.17 -9.49 2.54
CA SER A 415 2.12 -10.22 1.83
C SER A 415 2.68 -11.41 1.03
N LYS A 416 1.81 -12.13 0.31
CA LYS A 416 2.20 -13.20 -0.63
C LYS A 416 2.52 -12.68 -2.04
N ILE A 417 2.40 -11.39 -2.28
CA ILE A 417 2.74 -10.78 -3.59
C ILE A 417 4.23 -11.03 -3.85
N PRO A 418 4.60 -11.61 -5.00
CA PRO A 418 5.96 -12.09 -5.24
C PRO A 418 6.89 -10.95 -5.67
N VAL A 419 7.11 -10.00 -4.78
CA VAL A 419 8.05 -8.86 -4.96
C VAL A 419 9.01 -8.85 -3.79
N ASN A 420 10.31 -8.81 -4.06
CA ASN A 420 11.34 -8.72 -3.04
C ASN A 420 11.83 -7.27 -2.85
N ILE A 421 12.61 -7.02 -1.79
CA ILE A 421 13.07 -5.67 -1.44
C ILE A 421 13.92 -5.03 -2.54
N LEU A 422 14.75 -5.81 -3.25
CA LEU A 422 15.56 -5.28 -4.35
C LEU A 422 14.70 -4.87 -5.54
N GLU A 423 13.70 -5.66 -5.88
CA GLU A 423 12.74 -5.32 -6.92
C GLU A 423 11.92 -4.07 -6.56
N LEU A 424 11.47 -3.96 -5.30
CA LEU A 424 10.81 -2.74 -4.81
C LEU A 424 11.71 -1.52 -4.95
N PHE A 425 12.99 -1.64 -4.57
CA PHE A 425 13.94 -0.55 -4.70
C PHE A 425 14.19 -0.16 -6.16
N LEU A 426 14.32 -1.12 -7.08
CA LEU A 426 14.46 -0.82 -8.50
C LEU A 426 13.23 -0.12 -9.07
N ILE A 427 12.03 -0.60 -8.75
CA ILE A 427 10.78 0.04 -9.20
C ILE A 427 10.65 1.45 -8.61
N PHE A 428 11.04 1.63 -7.34
CA PHE A 428 11.10 2.93 -6.71
C PHE A 428 12.03 3.89 -7.47
N LEU A 429 13.23 3.45 -7.87
CA LEU A 429 14.16 4.24 -8.67
C LEU A 429 13.58 4.61 -10.04
N GLU A 430 12.94 3.65 -10.72
CA GLU A 430 12.27 3.89 -12.01
C GLU A 430 11.19 4.96 -11.88
N ARG A 431 10.34 4.85 -10.85
CA ARG A 431 9.30 5.85 -10.56
C ARG A 431 9.89 7.22 -10.24
N THR A 432 10.98 7.26 -9.47
CA THR A 432 11.69 8.51 -9.15
C THR A 432 12.20 9.20 -10.41
N VAL A 433 12.87 8.47 -11.30
CA VAL A 433 13.38 9.03 -12.57
C VAL A 433 12.23 9.51 -13.46
N ILE A 434 11.18 8.70 -13.64
CA ILE A 434 10.00 9.07 -14.45
C ILE A 434 9.33 10.31 -13.86
N SER A 435 9.16 10.37 -12.53
CA SER A 435 8.58 11.52 -11.83
C SER A 435 9.41 12.79 -12.09
N LEU A 436 10.73 12.75 -11.92
CA LEU A 436 11.61 13.89 -12.18
C LEU A 436 11.54 14.38 -13.62
N LEU A 437 11.54 13.48 -14.60
CA LEU A 437 11.46 13.83 -16.02
C LEU A 437 10.13 14.51 -16.40
N ILE A 438 9.05 14.27 -15.66
CA ILE A 438 7.75 14.91 -15.89
C ILE A 438 7.61 16.17 -15.05
N VAL A 439 7.95 16.10 -13.77
CA VAL A 439 7.68 17.16 -12.80
C VAL A 439 8.59 18.35 -12.99
N CYS A 440 9.91 18.13 -13.22
CA CYS A 440 10.86 19.25 -13.34
C CYS A 440 10.54 20.20 -14.50
N PRO A 441 10.30 19.72 -15.75
CA PRO A 441 9.92 20.64 -16.84
C PRO A 441 8.62 21.39 -16.57
N LEU A 442 7.64 20.73 -15.92
CA LEU A 442 6.36 21.37 -15.59
C LEU A 442 6.49 22.34 -14.41
N ALA A 443 7.38 22.07 -13.44
CA ALA A 443 7.68 23.00 -12.36
C ALA A 443 8.29 24.32 -12.89
N HIS A 444 9.17 24.27 -13.89
CA HIS A 444 9.71 25.47 -14.57
C HIS A 444 8.63 26.32 -15.30
N LEU A 445 7.45 25.76 -15.58
CA LEU A 445 6.35 26.53 -16.15
C LEU A 445 5.44 27.15 -15.07
N ILE A 446 5.52 26.65 -13.85
CA ILE A 446 4.71 27.09 -12.71
C ILE A 446 5.42 28.18 -11.91
N PHE A 447 6.74 28.09 -11.78
CA PHE A 447 7.62 28.99 -11.02
C PHE A 447 8.53 29.80 -11.93
#